data_5d30bad02fcb97e4d504ca0fc1d68ae1
#
_entry.id   5d30bad02fcb97e4d504ca0fc1d68ae1
#
_cell.length_a   1.000
_cell.length_b   1.000
_cell.length_c   1.000
_cell.angle_alpha   90.00
_cell.angle_beta   90.00
_cell.angle_gamma   90.00
#
_symmetry.space_group_name_H-M   'P 1'
#
loop_
_entity.id
_entity.type
_entity.pdbx_description
1 polymer ?
#
loop_
_entity_poly.entity_id
_entity_poly.type
_entity_poly.pdbx_seq_one_letter_code
_entity_poly.pdbx_strand_id
1 'polypeptide(L)'
;MGGALINSIAVVVLGIVSLYKWVIIISALLSWVRPDPYNPIVQMLNRLTEPAYALVRRFIPTVFGGMDLAPVIIIFILIFLETFLGSIFAGLM
;
A
#
# COMPACT_ATOMS: atom_id res chain seq x y z
N MET A 1 5.35 -22.53 21.84
CA MET A 1 3.97 -22.23 21.45
C MET A 1 3.77 -20.75 21.13
N GLY A 2 4.23 -19.85 21.99
CA GLY A 2 4.11 -18.41 21.73
C GLY A 2 4.79 -17.97 20.44
N GLY A 3 5.95 -18.54 20.11
CA GLY A 3 6.66 -18.21 18.90
C GLY A 3 5.93 -18.63 17.63
N ALA A 4 5.24 -19.77 17.64
CA ALA A 4 4.46 -20.23 16.50
C ALA A 4 3.26 -19.31 16.24
N LEU A 5 2.57 -18.89 17.28
CA LEU A 5 1.44 -17.98 17.18
C LEU A 5 1.89 -16.62 16.67
N ILE A 6 2.95 -16.06 17.24
CA ILE A 6 3.51 -14.76 16.84
C ILE A 6 3.98 -14.83 15.38
N ASN A 7 4.67 -15.90 14.99
CA ASN A 7 5.13 -16.08 13.63
C ASN A 7 3.95 -16.14 12.65
N SER A 8 2.89 -16.85 13.00
CA SER A 8 1.69 -16.95 12.14
C SER A 8 1.02 -15.59 11.97
N ILE A 9 0.89 -14.81 13.04
CA ILE A 9 0.33 -13.46 12.99
C ILE A 9 1.23 -12.57 12.12
N ALA A 10 2.55 -12.65 12.31
CA ALA A 10 3.50 -11.88 11.53
C ALA A 10 3.38 -12.15 10.03
N VAL A 11 3.31 -13.42 9.65
CA VAL A 11 3.18 -13.82 8.24
C VAL A 11 1.90 -13.23 7.63
N VAL A 12 0.78 -13.31 8.35
CA VAL A 12 -0.50 -12.79 7.86
C VAL A 12 -0.46 -11.26 7.76
N VAL A 13 -0.01 -10.58 8.80
CA VAL A 13 0.03 -9.11 8.83
C VAL A 13 0.96 -8.57 7.74
N LEU A 14 2.17 -9.10 7.66
CA LEU A 14 3.15 -8.66 6.66
C LEU A 14 2.69 -9.04 5.25
N GLY A 15 2.02 -10.17 5.10
CA GLY A 15 1.44 -10.58 3.82
C GLY A 15 0.36 -9.62 3.34
N ILE A 16 -0.51 -9.15 4.25
CA ILE A 16 -1.55 -8.19 3.92
C ILE A 16 -0.92 -6.85 3.51
N VAL A 17 0.06 -6.37 4.27
CA VAL A 17 0.76 -5.12 3.94
C VAL A 17 1.44 -5.22 2.59
N SER A 18 2.12 -6.34 2.33
CA SER A 18 2.79 -6.58 1.05
C SER A 18 1.80 -6.65 -0.10
N LEU A 19 0.69 -7.34 0.08
CA LEU A 19 -0.37 -7.44 -0.94
C LEU A 19 -0.92 -6.05 -1.28
N TYR A 20 -1.21 -5.25 -0.28
CA TYR A 20 -1.71 -3.89 -0.49
C TYR A 20 -0.66 -3.02 -1.20
N LYS A 21 0.60 -3.16 -0.84
CA LYS A 21 1.70 -2.47 -1.52
C LYS A 21 1.68 -2.78 -3.03
N TRP A 22 1.52 -4.04 -3.40
CA TRP A 22 1.44 -4.42 -4.81
C TRP A 22 0.20 -3.87 -5.49
N VAL A 23 -0.94 -3.82 -4.81
CA VAL A 23 -2.16 -3.19 -5.34
C VAL A 23 -1.88 -1.71 -5.64
N ILE A 24 -1.21 -1.01 -4.74
CA ILE A 24 -0.84 0.40 -4.93
C ILE A 24 0.11 0.56 -6.12
N ILE A 25 1.11 -0.31 -6.24
CA ILE A 25 2.08 -0.27 -7.36
C ILE A 25 1.35 -0.44 -8.71
N ILE A 26 0.48 -1.44 -8.80
CA ILE A 26 -0.28 -1.69 -10.02
C ILE A 26 -1.19 -0.51 -10.33
N SER A 27 -1.88 0.03 -9.33
CA SER A 27 -2.75 1.19 -9.48
C SER A 27 -1.97 2.41 -9.97
N ALA A 28 -0.76 2.63 -9.43
CA ALA A 28 0.11 3.74 -9.84
C ALA A 28 0.49 3.63 -11.31
N LEU A 29 0.91 2.44 -11.73
CA LEU A 29 1.30 2.20 -13.12
C LEU A 29 0.12 2.44 -14.07
N LEU A 30 -1.07 1.95 -13.70
CA LEU A 30 -2.27 2.17 -14.51
C LEU A 30 -2.65 3.64 -14.56
N SER A 31 -2.51 4.36 -13.45
CA SER A 31 -2.82 5.79 -13.40
C SER A 31 -1.94 6.59 -14.36
N TRP A 32 -0.65 6.23 -14.46
CA TRP A 32 0.29 6.92 -15.33
C TRP A 32 0.10 6.58 -16.81
N VAL A 33 -0.37 5.37 -17.11
CA VAL A 33 -0.68 4.94 -18.48
C VAL A 33 -2.02 5.48 -18.97
N ARG A 34 -2.87 5.95 -18.05
CA ARG A 34 -4.22 6.46 -18.34
C ARG A 34 -5.09 5.42 -19.05
N PRO A 35 -5.42 4.32 -18.37
CA PRO A 35 -6.26 3.29 -18.95
C PRO A 35 -7.71 3.76 -19.08
N ASP A 36 -8.52 2.97 -19.78
CA ASP A 36 -9.96 3.22 -19.91
C ASP A 36 -10.62 3.26 -18.50
N PRO A 37 -11.22 4.41 -18.11
CA PRO A 37 -11.84 4.52 -16.79
C PRO A 37 -13.08 3.64 -16.63
N TYR A 38 -13.63 3.11 -17.72
CA TYR A 38 -14.78 2.20 -17.68
C TYR A 38 -14.38 0.74 -17.49
N ASN A 39 -13.08 0.43 -17.49
CA ASN A 39 -12.60 -0.92 -17.26
C ASN A 39 -12.91 -1.35 -15.83
N PRO A 40 -13.62 -2.49 -15.60
CA PRO A 40 -13.97 -2.92 -14.25
C PRO A 40 -12.77 -3.16 -13.34
N ILE A 41 -11.65 -3.62 -13.89
CA ILE A 41 -10.44 -3.85 -13.12
C ILE A 41 -9.88 -2.52 -12.61
N VAL A 42 -9.85 -1.49 -13.46
CA VAL A 42 -9.40 -0.16 -13.07
C VAL A 42 -10.28 0.42 -11.99
N GLN A 43 -11.60 0.29 -12.14
CA GLN A 43 -12.55 0.76 -11.13
C GLN A 43 -12.36 0.06 -9.79
N MET A 44 -12.14 -1.24 -9.81
CA MET A 44 -11.88 -2.02 -8.60
C MET A 44 -10.59 -1.55 -7.91
N LEU A 45 -9.51 -1.40 -8.67
CA LEU A 45 -8.25 -0.91 -8.13
C LEU A 45 -8.40 0.49 -7.53
N ASN A 46 -9.13 1.38 -8.21
CA ASN A 46 -9.37 2.72 -7.69
C ASN A 46 -10.15 2.69 -6.37
N ARG A 47 -11.15 1.82 -6.25
CA ARG A 47 -11.91 1.68 -5.00
C ARG A 47 -11.05 1.16 -3.85
N LEU A 48 -10.13 0.25 -4.14
CA LEU A 48 -9.24 -0.32 -3.12
C LEU A 48 -8.18 0.68 -2.66
N THR A 49 -7.74 1.57 -3.55
CA THR A 49 -6.64 2.49 -3.28
C THR A 49 -7.09 3.89 -2.85
N GLU A 50 -8.30 4.30 -3.20
CA GLU A 50 -8.79 5.65 -2.92
C GLU A 50 -8.76 6.01 -1.44
N PRO A 51 -9.15 5.13 -0.48
CA PRO A 51 -9.07 5.48 0.92
C PRO A 51 -7.66 5.85 1.38
N ALA A 52 -6.66 5.13 0.89
CA ALA A 52 -5.26 5.40 1.22
C ALA A 52 -4.82 6.73 0.60
N TYR A 53 -5.17 6.97 -0.66
CA TYR A 53 -4.84 8.22 -1.35
C TYR A 53 -5.50 9.42 -0.68
N ALA A 54 -6.77 9.30 -0.31
CA ALA A 54 -7.49 10.36 0.37
C ALA A 54 -6.84 10.71 1.71
N LEU A 55 -6.41 9.70 2.46
CA LEU A 55 -5.74 9.89 3.74
C LEU A 55 -4.43 10.65 3.57
N VAL A 56 -3.62 10.28 2.58
CA VAL A 56 -2.33 10.93 2.30
C VAL A 56 -2.54 12.36 1.84
N ARG A 57 -3.48 12.60 0.92
CA ARG A 57 -3.78 13.93 0.40
C ARG A 57 -4.30 14.89 1.47
N ARG A 58 -4.90 14.35 2.52
CA ARG A 58 -5.40 15.13 3.64
C ARG A 58 -4.28 15.79 4.43
N PHE A 59 -3.11 15.16 4.51
CA PHE A 59 -1.99 15.62 5.31
C PHE A 59 -0.87 16.22 4.48
N ILE A 60 -0.71 15.79 3.24
CA ILE A 60 0.42 16.15 2.38
C ILE A 60 -0.10 16.54 1.00
N PRO A 61 0.28 17.72 0.45
CA PRO A 61 -0.01 18.01 -0.95
C PRO A 61 0.79 17.06 -1.85
N THR A 62 0.10 16.30 -2.69
CA THR A 62 0.70 15.21 -3.48
C THR A 62 0.79 15.51 -4.96
N VAL A 63 0.09 16.54 -5.45
CA VAL A 63 0.09 16.85 -6.87
C VAL A 63 1.17 17.88 -7.16
N PHE A 64 2.15 17.49 -7.98
CA PHE A 64 3.25 18.35 -8.40
C PHE A 64 3.40 18.26 -9.90
N GLY A 65 3.42 19.40 -10.59
CA GLY A 65 3.65 19.45 -12.02
C GLY A 65 2.61 18.65 -12.84
N GLY A 66 1.38 18.53 -12.34
CA GLY A 66 0.34 17.76 -13.01
C GLY A 66 0.40 16.27 -12.75
N MET A 67 1.33 15.81 -11.93
CA MET A 67 1.50 14.41 -11.55
C MET A 67 1.08 14.19 -10.10
N ASP A 68 0.27 13.17 -9.85
CA ASP A 68 -0.11 12.79 -8.49
C ASP A 68 0.95 11.83 -7.93
N LEU A 69 1.63 12.26 -6.88
CA LEU A 69 2.67 11.48 -6.23
C LEU A 69 2.14 10.70 -5.01
N ALA A 70 0.83 10.71 -4.77
CA ALA A 70 0.23 9.95 -3.67
C ALA A 70 0.63 8.46 -3.68
N PRO A 71 0.61 7.76 -4.83
CA PRO A 71 1.04 6.37 -4.87
C PRO A 71 2.47 6.17 -4.40
N VAL A 72 3.39 7.05 -4.78
CA VAL A 72 4.80 6.97 -4.39
C VAL A 72 4.94 7.12 -2.88
N ILE A 73 4.25 8.11 -2.32
CA ILE A 73 4.28 8.35 -0.86
C ILE A 73 3.75 7.15 -0.11
N ILE A 74 2.63 6.58 -0.56
CA ILE A 74 2.02 5.41 0.08
C ILE A 74 2.95 4.19 0.00
N ILE A 75 3.62 3.98 -1.14
CA ILE A 75 4.56 2.88 -1.30
C ILE A 75 5.69 3.01 -0.27
N PHE A 76 6.26 4.20 -0.08
CA PHE A 76 7.29 4.40 0.92
C PHE A 76 6.78 4.16 2.34
N ILE A 77 5.57 4.60 2.64
CA ILE A 77 4.95 4.35 3.95
C ILE A 77 4.77 2.84 4.17
N LEU A 78 4.31 2.12 3.17
CA LEU A 78 4.10 0.66 3.28
C LEU A 78 5.41 -0.09 3.42
N ILE A 79 6.46 0.32 2.72
CA ILE A 79 7.80 -0.27 2.88
C ILE A 79 8.30 -0.03 4.30
N PHE A 80 8.12 1.18 4.82
CA PHE A 80 8.48 1.49 6.19
C PHE A 80 7.72 0.61 7.17
N LEU A 81 6.40 0.43 6.97
CA LEU A 81 5.58 -0.41 7.83
C LEU A 81 6.02 -1.87 7.77
N GLU A 82 6.31 -2.40 6.59
CA GLU A 82 6.81 -3.77 6.45
C GLU A 82 8.09 -3.97 7.26
N THR A 83 9.04 -3.06 7.10
CA THR A 83 10.34 -3.16 7.76
C THR A 83 10.19 -2.99 9.27
N PHE A 84 9.41 -2.01 9.68
CA PHE A 84 9.20 -1.71 11.11
C PHE A 84 8.48 -2.85 11.81
N LEU A 85 7.37 -3.32 11.23
CA LEU A 85 6.61 -4.44 11.80
C LEU A 85 7.42 -5.73 11.78
N GLY A 86 8.17 -5.98 10.72
CA GLY A 86 9.04 -7.13 10.63
C GLY A 86 10.08 -7.15 11.74
N SER A 87 10.66 -6.01 12.06
CA SER A 87 11.63 -5.87 13.14
C SER A 87 10.98 -6.10 14.51
N ILE A 88 9.77 -5.58 14.72
CA ILE A 88 9.03 -5.79 15.96
C ILE A 88 8.73 -7.27 16.15
N PHE A 89 8.19 -7.93 15.12
CA PHE A 89 7.86 -9.35 15.21
C PHE A 89 9.11 -10.22 15.41
N ALA A 90 10.21 -9.88 14.76
CA ALA A 90 11.48 -10.58 14.95
C ALA A 90 11.96 -10.48 16.41
N GLY A 91 11.75 -9.35 17.05
CA GLY A 91 12.10 -9.15 18.45
C GLY A 91 11.20 -9.91 19.42
N LEU A 92 9.99 -10.29 18.98
CA LEU A 92 9.03 -11.04 19.80
C LEU A 92 9.18 -12.57 19.64
N MET A 93 9.88 -13.01 18.61
CA MET A 93 10.08 -14.44 18.35
C MET A 93 11.31 -15.03 19.02
#